data_168924e6e16d68ae025801534c204998
#
_entry.id   168924e6e16d68ae025801534c204998
#
_cell.length_a   1.000
_cell.length_b   1.000
_cell.length_c   1.000
_cell.angle_alpha   90.00
_cell.angle_beta   90.00
_cell.angle_gamma   90.00
#
_symmetry.space_group_name_H-M   'P 1'
#
loop_
_entity.id
_entity.type
_entity.pdbx_description
1 polymer ?
#
loop_
_entity_poly.entity_id
_entity_poly.type
_entity_poly.pdbx_seq_one_letter_code
_entity_poly.pdbx_strand_id
1 'polypeptide(L)'
;VLLDTLETIDALLLTGGGDFNPLWADEEPSPALHNINNVRDLPELLITRLAFDRQIPMLGICRGVQTLAMALGGRVHQDISHEPTNYKHSQDADRSEPTHTVEIEKGSVLYNIYKEERIFVNSFHHQAVAAPGERFKITARALDGVVEAIESSEHKAVLGVQWHPEWLGEDGLPLFKWLVEEGDVLRRAKLFHQRNLTLDSHCDTPMFFPQGVCFEQRDPKVLYDLHKMNEGRTDAVTMVAYLPQPKPEQTFADVSPFHVDTPKAYADLI
;
A
#
# COMPACT_ATOMS: atom_id res chain seq x y z
N VAL A 1 7.67 16.70 9.97
CA VAL A 1 6.43 17.15 9.27
C VAL A 1 5.65 15.95 8.74
N LEU A 2 6.17 15.12 7.76
CA LEU A 2 5.38 14.00 7.21
C LEU A 2 4.98 12.98 8.27
N LEU A 3 5.89 12.56 9.15
CA LEU A 3 5.62 11.62 10.24
C LEU A 3 4.56 12.18 11.19
N ASP A 4 4.69 13.44 11.60
CA ASP A 4 3.71 14.10 12.47
C ASP A 4 2.32 14.16 11.82
N THR A 5 2.27 14.40 10.50
CA THR A 5 1.02 14.36 9.75
C THR A 5 0.35 13.00 9.82
N LEU A 6 1.12 11.91 9.64
CA LEU A 6 0.59 10.54 9.69
C LEU A 6 0.01 10.16 11.06
N GLU A 7 0.53 10.74 12.14
CA GLU A 7 -0.04 10.53 13.49
C GLU A 7 -1.42 11.19 13.66
N THR A 8 -1.71 12.22 12.89
CA THR A 8 -2.94 13.02 13.01
C THR A 8 -4.07 12.59 12.07
N ILE A 9 -3.76 11.82 11.02
CA ILE A 9 -4.74 11.37 10.03
C ILE A 9 -5.19 9.94 10.30
N ASP A 10 -6.41 9.61 9.92
CA ASP A 10 -6.98 8.28 10.01
C ASP A 10 -7.20 7.64 8.63
N ALA A 11 -7.09 8.41 7.56
CA ALA A 11 -7.10 7.96 6.17
C ALA A 11 -6.34 8.96 5.29
N LEU A 12 -5.87 8.52 4.13
CA LEU A 12 -5.15 9.34 3.15
C LEU A 12 -5.87 9.30 1.80
N LEU A 13 -6.23 10.47 1.29
CA LEU A 13 -6.73 10.65 -0.07
C LEU A 13 -5.63 11.24 -0.96
N LEU A 14 -5.23 10.50 -1.98
CA LEU A 14 -4.31 10.96 -3.04
C LEU A 14 -5.15 11.43 -4.22
N THR A 15 -5.11 12.72 -4.50
CA THR A 15 -5.97 13.36 -5.52
C THR A 15 -5.35 13.31 -6.92
N GLY A 16 -6.18 13.56 -7.92
CA GLY A 16 -5.74 13.78 -9.31
C GLY A 16 -4.73 14.91 -9.47
N GLY A 17 -4.11 15.04 -10.63
CA GLY A 17 -3.10 16.05 -10.92
C GLY A 17 -2.41 15.88 -12.26
N GLY A 18 -1.34 16.62 -12.49
CA GLY A 18 -0.47 16.49 -13.66
C GLY A 18 0.43 15.26 -13.61
N ASP A 19 1.26 15.13 -14.62
CA ASP A 19 2.11 13.96 -14.84
C ASP A 19 3.22 13.82 -13.81
N PHE A 20 3.64 12.59 -13.55
CA PHE A 20 4.87 12.34 -12.79
C PHE A 20 6.11 12.69 -13.59
N ASN A 21 7.14 13.15 -12.90
CA ASN A 21 8.45 13.21 -13.47
C ASN A 21 8.97 11.77 -13.72
N PRO A 22 9.26 11.38 -14.96
CA PRO A 22 9.67 10.02 -15.32
C PRO A 22 11.00 9.61 -14.68
N LEU A 23 11.82 10.55 -14.22
CA LEU A 23 13.05 10.26 -13.46
C LEU A 23 12.80 9.48 -12.16
N TRP A 24 11.58 9.53 -11.60
CA TRP A 24 11.22 8.68 -10.46
C TRP A 24 11.07 7.19 -10.82
N ALA A 25 10.94 6.88 -12.12
CA ALA A 25 10.89 5.52 -12.66
C ALA A 25 12.20 5.14 -13.40
N ASP A 26 13.24 5.98 -13.33
CA ASP A 26 14.49 5.84 -14.10
C ASP A 26 14.22 5.79 -15.62
N GLU A 27 13.30 6.63 -16.08
CA GLU A 27 12.90 6.73 -17.49
C GLU A 27 13.17 8.13 -18.06
N GLU A 28 13.42 8.20 -19.38
CA GLU A 28 13.52 9.46 -20.11
C GLU A 28 12.13 10.02 -20.44
N PRO A 29 11.97 11.36 -20.54
CA PRO A 29 10.66 11.99 -20.72
C PRO A 29 10.09 11.76 -22.13
N SER A 30 8.85 11.30 -22.19
CA SER A 30 8.04 11.28 -23.41
C SER A 30 7.67 12.70 -23.85
N PRO A 31 7.60 12.99 -25.17
CA PRO A 31 7.12 14.27 -25.69
C PRO A 31 5.66 14.61 -25.28
N ALA A 32 4.88 13.62 -24.88
CA ALA A 32 3.50 13.77 -24.45
C ALA A 32 3.32 14.28 -23.03
N LEU A 33 4.41 14.30 -22.23
CA LEU A 33 4.36 14.73 -20.84
C LEU A 33 4.07 16.22 -20.70
N HIS A 34 3.23 16.56 -19.72
CA HIS A 34 2.92 17.93 -19.36
C HIS A 34 2.60 18.10 -17.88
N ASN A 35 2.72 19.34 -17.36
CA ASN A 35 2.38 19.69 -15.98
C ASN A 35 3.14 18.88 -14.89
N ILE A 36 4.41 18.53 -15.13
CA ILE A 36 5.28 17.88 -14.15
C ILE A 36 5.49 18.82 -12.94
N ASN A 37 5.35 18.27 -11.74
CA ASN A 37 5.53 19.01 -10.50
C ASN A 37 6.32 18.21 -9.45
N ASN A 38 7.65 18.34 -9.47
CA ASN A 38 8.55 17.66 -8.55
C ASN A 38 8.34 18.05 -7.06
N VAL A 39 7.82 19.25 -6.79
CA VAL A 39 7.51 19.69 -5.43
C VAL A 39 6.38 18.84 -4.84
N ARG A 40 5.51 18.32 -5.68
CA ARG A 40 4.42 17.43 -5.32
C ARG A 40 4.83 15.95 -5.33
N ASP A 41 5.65 15.52 -6.30
CA ASP A 41 5.99 14.11 -6.52
C ASP A 41 6.65 13.49 -5.29
N LEU A 42 7.78 14.05 -4.84
CA LEU A 42 8.54 13.45 -3.75
C LEU A 42 7.77 13.34 -2.43
N PRO A 43 7.10 14.41 -1.93
CA PRO A 43 6.29 14.30 -0.72
C PRO A 43 5.16 13.26 -0.83
N GLU A 44 4.48 13.16 -1.98
CA GLU A 44 3.40 12.19 -2.16
C GLU A 44 3.92 10.75 -2.22
N LEU A 45 5.04 10.49 -2.90
CA LEU A 45 5.66 9.17 -2.92
C LEU A 45 6.10 8.75 -1.51
N LEU A 46 6.71 9.66 -0.75
CA LEU A 46 7.16 9.39 0.63
C LEU A 46 6.00 9.16 1.59
N ILE A 47 4.98 10.02 1.58
CA ILE A 47 3.83 9.86 2.49
C ILE A 47 3.06 8.60 2.17
N THR A 48 2.95 8.22 0.89
CA THR A 48 2.30 6.98 0.46
C THR A 48 3.01 5.75 1.03
N ARG A 49 4.35 5.67 0.93
CA ARG A 49 5.14 4.58 1.52
C ARG A 49 4.96 4.51 3.03
N LEU A 50 5.11 5.64 3.70
CA LEU A 50 4.98 5.72 5.16
C LEU A 50 3.56 5.39 5.66
N ALA A 51 2.52 5.80 4.92
CA ALA A 51 1.13 5.46 5.21
C ALA A 51 0.85 3.97 4.98
N PHE A 52 1.41 3.40 3.90
CA PHE A 52 1.30 1.98 3.61
C PHE A 52 1.92 1.12 4.72
N ASP A 53 3.15 1.44 5.15
CA ASP A 53 3.84 0.72 6.23
C ASP A 53 3.06 0.79 7.57
N ARG A 54 2.27 1.85 7.78
CA ARG A 54 1.42 2.07 8.96
C ARG A 54 0.01 1.53 8.81
N GLN A 55 -0.30 0.89 7.67
CA GLN A 55 -1.64 0.39 7.36
C GLN A 55 -2.74 1.46 7.44
N ILE A 56 -2.40 2.70 7.10
CA ILE A 56 -3.38 3.79 6.99
C ILE A 56 -4.24 3.54 5.74
N PRO A 57 -5.58 3.58 5.85
CA PRO A 57 -6.47 3.48 4.70
C PRO A 57 -6.16 4.53 3.63
N MET A 58 -6.11 4.11 2.36
CA MET A 58 -5.78 5.02 1.26
C MET A 58 -6.73 4.85 0.07
N LEU A 59 -7.14 5.98 -0.50
CA LEU A 59 -7.79 6.04 -1.80
C LEU A 59 -6.97 6.92 -2.74
N GLY A 60 -6.54 6.36 -3.87
CA GLY A 60 -5.88 7.10 -4.95
C GLY A 60 -6.85 7.38 -6.09
N ILE A 61 -6.94 8.64 -6.55
CA ILE A 61 -7.81 9.07 -7.65
C ILE A 61 -6.94 9.57 -8.80
N CYS A 62 -7.12 9.04 -10.01
CA CYS A 62 -6.43 9.43 -11.25
C CYS A 62 -4.89 9.39 -11.04
N ARG A 63 -4.23 10.55 -10.93
CA ARG A 63 -2.82 10.59 -10.56
C ARG A 63 -2.54 9.85 -9.23
N GLY A 64 -3.48 9.84 -8.30
CA GLY A 64 -3.36 9.15 -7.01
C GLY A 64 -3.21 7.64 -7.14
N VAL A 65 -3.87 6.95 -8.07
CA VAL A 65 -3.64 5.51 -8.33
C VAL A 65 -2.25 5.26 -8.89
N GLN A 66 -1.76 6.17 -9.72
CA GLN A 66 -0.40 6.14 -10.26
C GLN A 66 0.64 6.36 -9.14
N THR A 67 0.34 7.27 -8.19
CA THR A 67 1.17 7.50 -6.99
C THR A 67 1.28 6.22 -6.15
N LEU A 68 0.17 5.50 -5.93
CA LEU A 68 0.16 4.21 -5.22
C LEU A 68 1.09 3.21 -5.90
N ALA A 69 0.95 3.03 -7.22
CA ALA A 69 1.79 2.12 -7.98
C ALA A 69 3.27 2.52 -7.89
N MET A 70 3.60 3.76 -8.25
CA MET A 70 4.97 4.28 -8.28
C MET A 70 5.67 4.23 -6.92
N ALA A 71 4.97 4.60 -5.84
CA ALA A 71 5.53 4.61 -4.49
C ALA A 71 5.97 3.20 -4.05
N LEU A 72 5.33 2.14 -4.55
CA LEU A 72 5.51 0.77 -4.09
C LEU A 72 6.08 -0.17 -5.16
N GLY A 73 6.80 0.39 -6.13
CA GLY A 73 7.62 -0.35 -7.09
C GLY A 73 6.89 -0.74 -8.38
N GLY A 74 5.73 -0.14 -8.64
CA GLY A 74 5.02 -0.24 -9.91
C GLY A 74 5.54 0.75 -10.95
N ARG A 75 4.90 0.78 -12.12
CA ARG A 75 5.21 1.69 -13.23
C ARG A 75 3.94 2.26 -13.85
N VAL A 76 4.10 3.41 -14.50
CA VAL A 76 3.04 4.17 -15.17
C VAL A 76 3.41 4.34 -16.64
N HIS A 77 2.47 4.12 -17.55
CA HIS A 77 2.62 4.55 -18.94
C HIS A 77 2.65 6.07 -18.99
N GLN A 78 3.72 6.64 -19.55
CA GLN A 78 3.84 8.09 -19.70
C GLN A 78 2.78 8.65 -20.67
N ASP A 79 2.30 7.83 -21.61
CA ASP A 79 1.20 8.13 -22.51
C ASP A 79 0.61 6.82 -23.05
N ILE A 80 -0.66 6.58 -22.78
CA ILE A 80 -1.38 5.40 -23.26
C ILE A 80 -1.71 5.45 -24.77
N SER A 81 -1.57 6.58 -25.44
CA SER A 81 -1.77 6.67 -26.89
C SER A 81 -0.77 5.81 -27.68
N HIS A 82 0.34 5.42 -27.06
CA HIS A 82 1.35 4.51 -27.65
C HIS A 82 1.02 3.03 -27.42
N GLU A 83 0.05 2.75 -26.55
CA GLU A 83 -0.42 1.40 -26.27
C GLU A 83 -1.52 1.00 -27.27
N PRO A 84 -1.80 -0.29 -27.45
CA PRO A 84 -2.85 -0.74 -28.36
C PRO A 84 -4.26 -0.53 -27.76
N THR A 85 -4.54 0.71 -27.34
CA THR A 85 -5.85 1.11 -26.84
C THR A 85 -6.76 1.52 -27.99
N ASN A 86 -8.07 1.30 -27.81
CA ASN A 86 -9.07 1.65 -28.81
C ASN A 86 -10.00 2.76 -28.35
N TYR A 87 -9.83 3.24 -27.12
CA TYR A 87 -10.73 4.23 -26.50
C TYR A 87 -10.00 5.55 -26.24
N LYS A 88 -10.79 6.61 -26.24
CA LYS A 88 -10.33 7.92 -25.84
C LYS A 88 -10.49 8.09 -24.33
N HIS A 89 -9.40 8.00 -23.58
CA HIS A 89 -9.40 8.17 -22.12
C HIS A 89 -9.29 9.62 -21.66
N SER A 90 -8.86 10.54 -22.53
CA SER A 90 -8.91 11.97 -22.26
C SER A 90 -10.12 12.58 -22.97
N GLN A 91 -11.25 12.60 -22.30
CA GLN A 91 -12.54 12.97 -22.91
C GLN A 91 -12.72 14.48 -23.03
N ASP A 92 -13.43 14.90 -24.12
CA ASP A 92 -13.97 16.24 -24.32
C ASP A 92 -15.47 16.23 -23.94
N ALA A 93 -15.75 16.03 -22.65
CA ALA A 93 -17.11 15.96 -22.10
C ALA A 93 -17.17 16.71 -20.77
N ASP A 94 -18.36 16.96 -20.25
CA ASP A 94 -18.51 17.44 -18.89
C ASP A 94 -17.90 16.38 -17.93
N ARG A 95 -17.31 16.84 -16.86
CA ARG A 95 -16.62 15.96 -15.90
C ARG A 95 -17.57 15.00 -15.20
N SER A 96 -18.85 15.36 -15.09
CA SER A 96 -19.90 14.51 -14.53
C SER A 96 -20.44 13.44 -15.48
N GLU A 97 -20.06 13.49 -16.78
CA GLU A 97 -20.55 12.55 -17.78
C GLU A 97 -19.74 11.27 -17.81
N PRO A 98 -20.34 10.10 -17.54
CA PRO A 98 -19.69 8.81 -17.77
C PRO A 98 -19.44 8.60 -19.26
N THR A 99 -18.27 8.15 -19.64
CA THR A 99 -17.84 8.06 -21.04
C THR A 99 -17.40 6.67 -21.49
N HIS A 100 -17.01 5.82 -20.58
CA HIS A 100 -16.71 4.42 -20.91
C HIS A 100 -17.04 3.46 -19.76
N THR A 101 -16.96 2.18 -20.08
CA THR A 101 -17.25 1.07 -19.15
C THR A 101 -15.96 0.57 -18.52
N VAL A 102 -16.04 0.25 -17.24
CA VAL A 102 -14.99 -0.45 -16.47
C VAL A 102 -15.54 -1.79 -16.01
N GLU A 103 -14.77 -2.86 -16.25
CA GLU A 103 -15.03 -4.20 -15.73
C GLU A 103 -14.28 -4.41 -14.41
N ILE A 104 -15.01 -4.85 -13.39
CA ILE A 104 -14.51 -5.02 -12.02
C ILE A 104 -14.38 -6.51 -11.69
N GLU A 105 -13.23 -6.87 -11.12
CA GLU A 105 -12.97 -8.23 -10.68
C GLU A 105 -13.86 -8.61 -9.49
N LYS A 106 -14.59 -9.72 -9.63
CA LYS A 106 -15.47 -10.23 -8.58
C LYS A 106 -14.68 -10.63 -7.33
N GLY A 107 -15.16 -10.19 -6.18
CA GLY A 107 -14.51 -10.43 -4.88
C GLY A 107 -13.43 -9.41 -4.52
N SER A 108 -13.17 -8.43 -5.38
CA SER A 108 -12.31 -7.29 -5.06
C SER A 108 -12.94 -6.35 -4.02
N VAL A 109 -12.15 -5.46 -3.43
CA VAL A 109 -12.65 -4.37 -2.58
C VAL A 109 -13.58 -3.48 -3.38
N LEU A 110 -13.19 -3.12 -4.61
CA LEU A 110 -13.99 -2.30 -5.50
C LEU A 110 -15.35 -2.95 -5.81
N TYR A 111 -15.38 -4.26 -6.10
CA TYR A 111 -16.60 -5.01 -6.27
C TYR A 111 -17.48 -4.97 -5.00
N ASN A 112 -16.86 -5.08 -3.83
CA ASN A 112 -17.60 -5.01 -2.56
C ASN A 112 -18.21 -3.64 -2.27
N ILE A 113 -17.62 -2.58 -2.83
CA ILE A 113 -18.15 -1.21 -2.73
C ILE A 113 -19.37 -1.03 -3.67
N TYR A 114 -19.21 -1.35 -4.95
CA TYR A 114 -20.25 -1.10 -5.96
C TYR A 114 -21.29 -2.21 -6.09
N LYS A 115 -20.96 -3.46 -5.76
CA LYS A 115 -21.78 -4.67 -5.94
C LYS A 115 -22.12 -4.98 -7.40
N GLU A 116 -21.32 -4.45 -8.31
CA GLU A 116 -21.49 -4.60 -9.76
C GLU A 116 -20.17 -5.04 -10.40
N GLU A 117 -20.26 -5.91 -11.41
CA GLU A 117 -19.10 -6.37 -12.20
C GLU A 117 -18.77 -5.38 -13.34
N ARG A 118 -19.65 -4.41 -13.59
CA ARG A 118 -19.48 -3.40 -14.64
C ARG A 118 -20.12 -2.09 -14.24
N ILE A 119 -19.36 -1.01 -14.35
CA ILE A 119 -19.81 0.35 -14.06
C ILE A 119 -19.45 1.28 -15.22
N PHE A 120 -20.12 2.44 -15.29
CA PHE A 120 -19.76 3.52 -16.21
C PHE A 120 -19.03 4.61 -15.45
N VAL A 121 -17.93 5.11 -16.03
CA VAL A 121 -17.06 6.11 -15.41
C VAL A 121 -16.72 7.26 -16.37
N ASN A 122 -16.36 8.41 -15.83
CA ASN A 122 -15.74 9.50 -16.57
C ASN A 122 -14.25 9.21 -16.79
N SER A 123 -13.59 9.92 -17.72
CA SER A 123 -12.19 9.64 -18.05
C SER A 123 -11.48 10.90 -18.56
N PHE A 124 -10.45 11.33 -17.82
CA PHE A 124 -9.68 12.55 -18.08
C PHE A 124 -8.19 12.32 -17.86
N HIS A 125 -7.63 11.25 -18.45
CA HIS A 125 -6.23 10.89 -18.30
C HIS A 125 -5.64 10.42 -19.62
N HIS A 126 -4.34 10.62 -19.79
CA HIS A 126 -3.53 10.06 -20.87
C HIS A 126 -2.42 9.15 -20.33
N GLN A 127 -2.28 9.09 -19.00
CA GLN A 127 -1.42 8.16 -18.29
C GLN A 127 -2.26 7.10 -17.59
N ALA A 128 -1.70 5.92 -17.37
CA ALA A 128 -2.33 4.84 -16.59
C ALA A 128 -1.26 3.95 -15.96
N VAL A 129 -1.64 3.16 -14.96
CA VAL A 129 -0.77 2.16 -14.37
C VAL A 129 -0.38 1.13 -15.44
N ALA A 130 0.93 1.00 -15.71
CA ALA A 130 1.51 0.01 -16.62
C ALA A 130 1.73 -1.33 -15.90
N ALA A 131 2.27 -1.27 -14.69
CA ALA A 131 2.47 -2.41 -13.81
C ALA A 131 2.22 -1.97 -12.36
N PRO A 132 1.35 -2.66 -11.62
CA PRO A 132 0.97 -2.23 -10.27
C PRO A 132 2.08 -2.45 -9.23
N GLY A 133 3.11 -3.27 -9.55
CA GLY A 133 4.09 -3.74 -8.58
C GLY A 133 3.61 -4.99 -7.83
N GLU A 134 4.49 -5.57 -7.02
CA GLU A 134 4.20 -6.84 -6.33
C GLU A 134 3.16 -6.70 -5.19
N ARG A 135 3.02 -5.50 -4.64
CA ARG A 135 2.14 -5.22 -3.51
C ARG A 135 0.69 -4.90 -3.89
N PHE A 136 0.41 -4.83 -5.19
CA PHE A 136 -0.91 -4.54 -5.72
C PHE A 136 -1.34 -5.58 -6.75
N LYS A 137 -2.64 -5.76 -6.86
CA LYS A 137 -3.31 -6.47 -7.95
C LYS A 137 -4.20 -5.51 -8.72
N ILE A 138 -4.35 -5.77 -10.01
CA ILE A 138 -5.29 -5.04 -10.86
C ILE A 138 -6.68 -5.62 -10.60
N THR A 139 -7.65 -4.78 -10.29
CA THR A 139 -9.01 -5.20 -9.96
C THR A 139 -10.08 -4.58 -10.85
N ALA A 140 -9.70 -3.67 -11.72
CA ALA A 140 -10.59 -3.22 -12.78
C ALA A 140 -9.81 -2.78 -14.04
N ARG A 141 -10.46 -2.94 -15.20
CA ARG A 141 -9.96 -2.53 -16.51
C ARG A 141 -11.07 -1.92 -17.36
N ALA A 142 -10.70 -0.97 -18.21
CA ALA A 142 -11.51 -0.61 -19.35
C ALA A 142 -11.57 -1.77 -20.37
N LEU A 143 -12.56 -1.79 -21.28
CA LEU A 143 -12.71 -2.88 -22.25
C LEU A 143 -11.58 -2.97 -23.27
N ASP A 144 -10.76 -1.94 -23.41
CA ASP A 144 -9.55 -1.92 -24.23
C ASP A 144 -8.29 -2.38 -23.48
N GLY A 145 -8.45 -2.77 -22.20
CA GLY A 145 -7.38 -3.34 -21.38
C GLY A 145 -6.64 -2.34 -20.49
N VAL A 146 -6.90 -1.04 -20.61
CA VAL A 146 -6.30 -0.02 -19.74
C VAL A 146 -6.66 -0.30 -18.28
N VAL A 147 -5.67 -0.21 -17.39
CA VAL A 147 -5.86 -0.41 -15.95
C VAL A 147 -6.65 0.75 -15.36
N GLU A 148 -7.78 0.44 -14.77
CA GLU A 148 -8.70 1.41 -14.17
C GLU A 148 -8.75 1.34 -12.64
N ALA A 149 -8.36 0.20 -12.03
CA ALA A 149 -8.19 0.14 -10.59
C ALA A 149 -7.13 -0.87 -10.17
N ILE A 150 -6.47 -0.54 -9.06
CA ILE A 150 -5.58 -1.44 -8.32
C ILE A 150 -5.96 -1.45 -6.84
N GLU A 151 -5.78 -2.57 -6.18
CA GLU A 151 -5.92 -2.69 -4.73
C GLU A 151 -4.76 -3.46 -4.12
N SER A 152 -4.46 -3.22 -2.86
CA SER A 152 -3.35 -3.89 -2.19
C SER A 152 -3.61 -5.38 -2.00
N SER A 153 -2.57 -6.18 -2.21
CA SER A 153 -2.55 -7.61 -1.88
C SER A 153 -2.28 -7.87 -0.39
N GLU A 154 -1.77 -6.88 0.33
CA GLU A 154 -1.31 -6.99 1.72
C GLU A 154 -2.27 -6.29 2.70
N HIS A 155 -2.86 -5.15 2.31
CA HIS A 155 -3.69 -4.31 3.15
C HIS A 155 -5.13 -4.22 2.63
N LYS A 156 -6.10 -4.40 3.52
CA LYS A 156 -7.53 -4.42 3.16
C LYS A 156 -8.07 -3.06 2.70
N ALA A 157 -7.43 -1.97 3.08
CA ALA A 157 -7.95 -0.62 2.92
C ALA A 157 -7.04 0.27 2.07
N VAL A 158 -6.48 -0.25 0.98
CA VAL A 158 -5.71 0.52 0.00
C VAL A 158 -6.23 0.22 -1.40
N LEU A 159 -6.82 1.22 -2.02
CA LEU A 159 -7.49 1.16 -3.31
C LEU A 159 -7.13 2.40 -4.14
N GLY A 160 -6.92 2.23 -5.42
CA GLY A 160 -6.78 3.34 -6.37
C GLY A 160 -7.65 3.14 -7.59
N VAL A 161 -8.23 4.22 -8.09
CA VAL A 161 -9.07 4.27 -9.30
C VAL A 161 -8.53 5.31 -10.29
N GLN A 162 -8.59 5.03 -11.58
CA GLN A 162 -8.03 5.91 -12.60
C GLN A 162 -9.02 7.01 -13.02
N TRP A 163 -10.33 6.77 -12.92
CA TRP A 163 -11.35 7.78 -13.17
C TRP A 163 -11.48 8.80 -12.03
N HIS A 164 -12.40 9.75 -12.18
CA HIS A 164 -12.65 10.84 -11.25
C HIS A 164 -14.01 10.69 -10.55
N PRO A 165 -14.13 9.88 -9.48
CA PRO A 165 -15.39 9.68 -8.75
C PRO A 165 -15.92 10.97 -8.12
N GLU A 166 -15.04 11.94 -7.80
CA GLU A 166 -15.44 13.22 -7.21
C GLU A 166 -16.38 14.05 -8.10
N TRP A 167 -16.47 13.72 -9.38
CA TRP A 167 -17.36 14.40 -10.32
C TRP A 167 -18.64 13.61 -10.65
N LEU A 168 -18.75 12.34 -10.23
CA LEU A 168 -19.85 11.46 -10.56
C LEU A 168 -21.02 11.51 -9.57
N GLY A 169 -21.04 12.48 -8.65
CA GLY A 169 -22.13 12.66 -7.71
C GLY A 169 -22.42 11.40 -6.89
N GLU A 170 -23.66 10.89 -6.98
CA GLU A 170 -24.09 9.73 -6.20
C GLU A 170 -23.34 8.44 -6.57
N ASP A 171 -22.96 8.27 -7.84
CA ASP A 171 -22.24 7.10 -8.32
C ASP A 171 -20.77 7.06 -7.85
N GLY A 172 -20.18 8.24 -7.59
CA GLY A 172 -18.82 8.34 -7.03
C GLY A 172 -18.76 8.25 -5.51
N LEU A 173 -19.85 8.60 -4.83
CA LEU A 173 -19.92 8.69 -3.37
C LEU A 173 -19.54 7.41 -2.61
N PRO A 174 -19.83 6.18 -3.09
CA PRO A 174 -19.47 4.94 -2.40
C PRO A 174 -17.98 4.81 -2.06
N LEU A 175 -17.08 5.27 -2.93
CA LEU A 175 -15.63 5.21 -2.68
C LEU A 175 -15.22 6.10 -1.50
N PHE A 176 -15.79 7.30 -1.39
CA PHE A 176 -15.50 8.20 -0.29
C PHE A 176 -16.08 7.72 1.03
N LYS A 177 -17.29 7.14 1.00
CA LYS A 177 -17.89 6.48 2.18
C LYS A 177 -17.01 5.34 2.68
N TRP A 178 -16.55 4.48 1.77
CA TRP A 178 -15.64 3.40 2.09
C TRP A 178 -14.35 3.92 2.77
N LEU A 179 -13.71 4.96 2.21
CA LEU A 179 -12.49 5.52 2.80
C LEU A 179 -12.74 6.07 4.21
N VAL A 180 -13.87 6.76 4.43
CA VAL A 180 -14.25 7.29 5.74
C VAL A 180 -14.54 6.18 6.75
N GLU A 181 -15.21 5.11 6.32
CA GLU A 181 -15.51 3.95 7.16
C GLU A 181 -14.23 3.22 7.59
N GLU A 182 -13.29 2.98 6.67
CA GLU A 182 -12.00 2.39 6.97
C GLU A 182 -11.15 3.30 7.89
N GLY A 183 -11.18 4.60 7.65
CA GLY A 183 -10.56 5.60 8.53
C GLY A 183 -11.15 5.58 9.94
N ASP A 184 -12.46 5.43 10.09
CA ASP A 184 -13.10 5.29 11.41
C ASP A 184 -12.67 4.00 12.13
N VAL A 185 -12.46 2.91 11.41
CA VAL A 185 -11.90 1.66 11.98
C VAL A 185 -10.51 1.92 12.54
N LEU A 186 -9.62 2.57 11.78
CA LEU A 186 -8.27 2.91 12.24
C LEU A 186 -8.31 3.87 13.44
N ARG A 187 -9.16 4.90 13.38
CA ARG A 187 -9.34 5.86 14.48
C ARG A 187 -9.77 5.15 15.77
N ARG A 188 -10.72 4.23 15.70
CA ARG A 188 -11.16 3.45 16.85
C ARG A 188 -10.06 2.56 17.41
N ALA A 189 -9.25 1.93 16.53
CA ALA A 189 -8.09 1.15 16.96
C ALA A 189 -7.05 2.04 17.67
N LYS A 190 -6.71 3.21 17.13
CA LYS A 190 -5.81 4.17 17.79
C LYS A 190 -6.33 4.61 19.16
N LEU A 191 -7.62 4.91 19.28
CA LEU A 191 -8.24 5.28 20.55
C LEU A 191 -8.25 4.14 21.55
N PHE A 192 -8.43 2.89 21.10
CA PHE A 192 -8.33 1.72 21.96
C PHE A 192 -6.94 1.59 22.56
N HIS A 193 -5.89 1.64 21.73
CA HIS A 193 -4.50 1.57 22.18
C HIS A 193 -4.10 2.74 23.09
N GLN A 194 -4.65 3.93 22.87
CA GLN A 194 -4.40 5.08 23.76
C GLN A 194 -5.00 4.93 25.17
N ARG A 195 -6.05 4.12 25.32
CA ARG A 195 -6.79 3.97 26.57
C ARG A 195 -6.49 2.68 27.32
N ASN A 196 -5.83 1.74 26.67
CA ASN A 196 -5.57 0.41 27.19
C ASN A 196 -4.10 0.06 26.99
N LEU A 197 -3.48 -0.51 28.02
CA LEU A 197 -2.17 -1.13 27.87
C LEU A 197 -2.30 -2.40 27.05
N THR A 198 -1.45 -2.53 26.05
CA THR A 198 -1.37 -3.69 25.18
C THR A 198 -0.07 -4.43 25.39
N LEU A 199 -0.15 -5.74 25.55
CA LEU A 199 0.99 -6.62 25.74
C LEU A 199 0.93 -7.77 24.74
N ASP A 200 1.98 -7.93 23.93
CA ASP A 200 2.23 -9.19 23.24
C ASP A 200 3.02 -10.12 24.18
N SER A 201 2.46 -11.28 24.44
CA SER A 201 3.03 -12.24 25.40
C SER A 201 4.14 -13.11 24.80
N HIS A 202 4.45 -12.99 23.50
CA HIS A 202 5.46 -13.84 22.86
C HIS A 202 6.05 -13.19 21.61
N CYS A 203 7.34 -12.87 21.65
CA CYS A 203 8.07 -12.32 20.51
C CYS A 203 9.44 -12.98 20.35
N ASP A 204 9.69 -13.55 19.17
CA ASP A 204 10.91 -14.29 18.85
C ASP A 204 12.02 -13.41 18.27
N THR A 205 11.89 -12.09 18.25
CA THR A 205 12.92 -11.17 17.73
C THR A 205 14.32 -11.45 18.31
N PRO A 206 14.50 -11.80 19.61
CA PRO A 206 15.83 -12.12 20.14
C PRO A 206 16.56 -13.23 19.39
N MET A 207 15.83 -14.16 18.78
CA MET A 207 16.40 -15.26 18.00
C MET A 207 17.14 -14.80 16.74
N PHE A 208 16.95 -13.54 16.34
CA PHE A 208 17.60 -12.92 15.18
C PHE A 208 18.78 -12.01 15.55
N PHE A 209 19.01 -11.73 16.83
CA PHE A 209 20.13 -10.89 17.27
C PHE A 209 21.51 -11.40 16.79
N PRO A 210 21.79 -12.71 16.83
CA PRO A 210 23.05 -13.25 16.32
C PRO A 210 23.20 -13.07 14.80
N GLN A 211 22.10 -12.80 14.07
CA GLN A 211 22.11 -12.50 12.64
C GLN A 211 22.25 -11.01 12.33
N GLY A 212 22.55 -10.20 13.34
CA GLY A 212 22.80 -8.77 13.22
C GLY A 212 21.54 -7.91 13.28
N VAL A 213 20.36 -8.48 13.64
CA VAL A 213 19.16 -7.67 13.90
C VAL A 213 19.38 -6.85 15.16
N CYS A 214 19.07 -5.56 15.08
CA CYS A 214 19.09 -4.64 16.20
C CYS A 214 17.66 -4.16 16.47
N PHE A 215 17.17 -4.38 17.71
CA PHE A 215 15.79 -4.03 18.07
C PHE A 215 15.49 -2.53 17.96
N GLU A 216 16.50 -1.68 18.14
CA GLU A 216 16.38 -0.22 18.03
C GLU A 216 16.32 0.27 16.57
N GLN A 217 16.59 -0.60 15.60
CA GLN A 217 16.59 -0.28 14.17
C GLN A 217 15.44 -1.00 13.47
N ARG A 218 14.85 -0.33 12.46
CA ARG A 218 13.85 -0.99 11.60
C ARG A 218 14.52 -2.08 10.77
N ASP A 219 14.04 -3.30 10.91
CA ASP A 219 14.55 -4.45 10.14
C ASP A 219 13.37 -5.22 9.49
N PRO A 220 13.38 -5.41 8.15
CA PRO A 220 12.31 -6.15 7.45
C PRO A 220 12.27 -7.64 7.81
N LYS A 221 13.33 -8.20 8.40
CA LYS A 221 13.41 -9.62 8.77
C LYS A 221 12.57 -10.00 9.98
N VAL A 222 12.19 -9.03 10.81
CA VAL A 222 11.44 -9.27 12.04
C VAL A 222 10.09 -8.56 12.03
N LEU A 223 9.11 -9.13 12.71
CA LEU A 223 7.79 -8.52 12.87
C LEU A 223 7.77 -7.45 13.96
N TYR A 224 8.66 -7.57 14.95
CA TYR A 224 8.82 -6.63 16.05
C TYR A 224 10.19 -5.99 16.05
N ASP A 225 10.22 -4.68 15.97
CA ASP A 225 11.31 -3.78 16.34
C ASP A 225 10.70 -2.56 17.05
N LEU A 226 11.52 -1.71 17.62
CA LEU A 226 11.05 -0.56 18.39
C LEU A 226 10.21 0.42 17.55
N HIS A 227 10.53 0.56 16.26
CA HIS A 227 9.76 1.41 15.34
C HIS A 227 8.36 0.84 15.09
N LYS A 228 8.27 -0.47 14.80
CA LYS A 228 6.99 -1.15 14.55
C LYS A 228 6.12 -1.19 15.81
N MET A 229 6.72 -1.38 16.99
CA MET A 229 6.00 -1.27 18.27
C MET A 229 5.38 0.11 18.46
N ASN A 230 6.16 1.17 18.24
CA ASN A 230 5.68 2.54 18.37
C ASN A 230 4.58 2.86 17.37
N GLU A 231 4.74 2.46 16.11
CA GLU A 231 3.75 2.67 15.05
C GLU A 231 2.47 1.87 15.27
N GLY A 232 2.60 0.60 15.70
CA GLY A 232 1.48 -0.27 16.06
C GLY A 232 0.88 0.03 17.46
N ARG A 233 1.49 0.96 18.21
CA ARG A 233 1.05 1.35 19.57
C ARG A 233 0.97 0.18 20.52
N THR A 234 1.94 -0.74 20.45
CA THR A 234 2.10 -1.84 21.40
C THR A 234 2.96 -1.34 22.56
N ASP A 235 2.40 -1.36 23.77
CA ASP A 235 3.06 -0.80 24.97
C ASP A 235 4.14 -1.71 25.53
N ALA A 236 3.96 -3.02 25.41
CA ALA A 236 4.88 -4.01 25.94
C ALA A 236 4.92 -5.28 25.07
N VAL A 237 6.06 -5.94 25.10
CA VAL A 237 6.25 -7.24 24.45
C VAL A 237 7.12 -8.13 25.33
N THR A 238 6.75 -9.40 25.45
CA THR A 238 7.60 -10.41 26.09
C THR A 238 8.58 -10.97 25.07
N MET A 239 9.83 -10.58 25.20
CA MET A 239 10.94 -11.12 24.41
C MET A 239 11.22 -12.56 24.85
N VAL A 240 11.18 -13.49 23.91
CA VAL A 240 11.37 -14.91 24.21
C VAL A 240 12.69 -15.38 23.61
N ALA A 241 13.51 -15.97 24.45
CA ALA A 241 14.70 -16.71 24.05
C ALA A 241 14.51 -18.18 24.43
N TYR A 242 14.40 -19.07 23.45
CA TYR A 242 14.16 -20.47 23.70
C TYR A 242 15.26 -21.34 23.07
N LEU A 243 15.42 -22.55 23.62
CA LEU A 243 16.34 -23.53 23.06
C LEU A 243 15.60 -24.44 22.10
N PRO A 244 16.11 -24.63 20.87
CA PRO A 244 15.58 -25.64 19.96
C PRO A 244 15.54 -27.01 20.59
N GLN A 245 14.47 -27.76 20.34
CA GLN A 245 14.27 -29.10 20.89
C GLN A 245 14.50 -30.15 19.80
N PRO A 246 15.65 -30.89 19.82
CA PRO A 246 15.89 -31.96 18.87
C PRO A 246 14.93 -33.13 19.11
N LYS A 247 14.52 -33.79 18.04
CA LYS A 247 13.83 -35.07 18.12
C LYS A 247 14.82 -36.19 18.55
N PRO A 248 14.33 -37.38 18.99
CA PRO A 248 15.21 -38.44 19.45
C PRO A 248 16.32 -38.84 18.50
N GLU A 249 16.10 -38.68 17.19
CA GLU A 249 17.06 -39.01 16.12
C GLU A 249 17.94 -37.85 15.68
N GLN A 250 17.80 -36.67 16.29
CA GLN A 250 18.53 -35.44 15.96
C GLN A 250 19.45 -35.03 17.09
N THR A 251 20.54 -34.36 16.75
CA THR A 251 21.41 -33.66 17.69
C THR A 251 20.96 -32.21 17.86
N PHE A 252 21.45 -31.52 18.86
CA PHE A 252 21.18 -30.09 19.04
C PHE A 252 21.72 -29.27 17.86
N ALA A 253 22.86 -29.64 17.30
CA ALA A 253 23.44 -28.99 16.12
C ALA A 253 22.53 -29.06 14.87
N ASP A 254 21.75 -30.15 14.74
CA ASP A 254 20.84 -30.34 13.59
C ASP A 254 19.63 -29.38 13.65
N VAL A 255 19.25 -28.92 14.81
CA VAL A 255 18.07 -28.03 15.01
C VAL A 255 18.45 -26.59 15.34
N SER A 256 19.70 -26.34 15.72
CA SER A 256 20.20 -25.00 16.01
C SER A 256 20.36 -24.19 14.72
N PRO A 257 19.69 -23.06 14.56
CA PRO A 257 19.86 -22.19 13.40
C PRO A 257 21.26 -21.59 13.27
N PHE A 258 22.07 -21.67 14.33
CA PHE A 258 23.46 -21.17 14.35
C PHE A 258 24.50 -22.29 14.28
N HIS A 259 24.06 -23.54 14.07
CA HIS A 259 24.94 -24.73 13.97
C HIS A 259 25.90 -24.91 15.14
N VAL A 260 25.47 -24.54 16.34
CA VAL A 260 26.23 -24.76 17.59
C VAL A 260 25.87 -26.09 18.24
N ASP A 261 26.85 -26.74 18.84
CA ASP A 261 26.71 -28.12 19.32
C ASP A 261 26.04 -28.27 20.67
N THR A 262 25.91 -27.20 21.44
CA THR A 262 25.37 -27.27 22.80
C THR A 262 24.33 -26.18 23.07
N PRO A 263 23.32 -26.49 23.93
CA PRO A 263 22.35 -25.49 24.39
C PRO A 263 23.00 -24.27 25.03
N LYS A 264 24.13 -24.45 25.75
CA LYS A 264 24.83 -23.33 26.37
C LYS A 264 25.43 -22.41 25.35
N ALA A 265 26.14 -22.95 24.32
CA ALA A 265 26.71 -22.16 23.25
C ALA A 265 25.63 -21.39 22.47
N TYR A 266 24.44 -21.97 22.33
CA TYR A 266 23.30 -21.29 21.72
C TYR A 266 22.78 -20.16 22.61
N ALA A 267 22.59 -20.42 23.92
CA ALA A 267 22.13 -19.38 24.85
C ALA A 267 23.09 -18.21 25.01
N ASP A 268 24.39 -18.45 24.82
CA ASP A 268 25.39 -17.38 24.87
C ASP A 268 25.37 -16.48 23.60
N LEU A 269 24.66 -16.87 22.52
CA LEU A 269 24.52 -16.13 21.28
C LEU A 269 23.26 -15.26 21.23
N ILE A 270 22.20 -15.62 21.96
CA ILE A 270 20.92 -14.93 22.00
C ILE A 270 20.77 -14.10 23.27
#